data_cf4fbe3155c3fb7339a8ed4b753b6e95
#
_entry.id   cf4fbe3155c3fb7339a8ed4b753b6e95
#
_cell.length_a   1.000
_cell.length_b   1.000
_cell.length_c   1.000
_cell.angle_alpha   90.00
_cell.angle_beta   90.00
_cell.angle_gamma   90.00
#
_symmetry.space_group_name_H-M   'P 1'
#
loop_
_entity.id
_entity.type
_entity.pdbx_description
1 polymer ?
#
loop_
_entity_poly.entity_id
_entity_poly.type
_entity_poly.pdbx_seq_one_letter_code
_entity_poly.pdbx_strand_id
1 'polypeptide(L)'
;MAVIQDIIAALWQHDFAALANPHVVSVVYFVMFATLFLENGLLPASFLPGDSLLLLAGALIAQDVMHFLPTIGILTAAASLGCWLSYIQGRWLGNTRTVKGWLAQLPAKYHQRATCMFDRHGLLALLAGRFLAFVRTLLPTMAGISGLSNRRFQFFNWLSGLLWVTVVTSFGYALSMIPFVKRHEGQVMTFLMILPIALLVAGLLGTLVVVIKKKYCNA
;
A
#
# COMPACT_ATOMS: atom_id res chain seq x y z
N MET A 1 6.63 -10.79 -22.08
CA MET A 1 6.17 -9.58 -22.80
C MET A 1 4.76 -9.79 -23.34
N ALA A 2 4.45 -10.91 -24.02
CA ALA A 2 3.11 -11.20 -24.53
C ALA A 2 2.02 -11.17 -23.43
N VAL A 3 2.21 -11.85 -22.30
CA VAL A 3 1.20 -11.92 -21.23
C VAL A 3 0.82 -10.54 -20.65
N ILE A 4 1.77 -9.60 -20.54
CA ILE A 4 1.49 -8.25 -20.07
C ILE A 4 0.67 -7.48 -21.12
N GLN A 5 0.97 -7.67 -22.41
CA GLN A 5 0.20 -7.06 -23.50
C GLN A 5 -1.21 -7.62 -23.54
N ASP A 6 -1.36 -8.94 -23.34
CA ASP A 6 -2.66 -9.62 -23.32
C ASP A 6 -3.51 -9.15 -22.11
N ILE A 7 -2.90 -8.96 -20.93
CA ILE A 7 -3.58 -8.40 -19.76
C ILE A 7 -4.03 -6.96 -20.02
N ILE A 8 -3.14 -6.12 -20.57
CA ILE A 8 -3.49 -4.73 -20.88
C ILE A 8 -4.60 -4.68 -21.94
N ALA A 9 -4.52 -5.52 -22.97
CA ALA A 9 -5.53 -5.59 -24.02
C ALA A 9 -6.88 -6.10 -23.48
N ALA A 10 -6.89 -7.16 -22.68
CA ALA A 10 -8.09 -7.71 -22.06
C ALA A 10 -8.74 -6.72 -21.09
N LEU A 11 -7.93 -6.00 -20.31
CA LEU A 11 -8.39 -4.93 -19.43
C LEU A 11 -8.96 -3.76 -20.24
N TRP A 12 -8.33 -3.39 -21.36
CA TRP A 12 -8.79 -2.29 -22.22
C TRP A 12 -10.06 -2.64 -23.00
N GLN A 13 -10.20 -3.90 -23.39
CA GLN A 13 -11.38 -4.40 -24.11
C GLN A 13 -12.51 -4.83 -23.19
N HIS A 14 -12.31 -4.76 -21.85
CA HIS A 14 -13.30 -5.21 -20.84
C HIS A 14 -13.67 -6.69 -21.01
N ASP A 15 -12.74 -7.50 -21.53
CA ASP A 15 -12.94 -8.93 -21.69
C ASP A 15 -12.60 -9.67 -20.38
N PHE A 16 -13.59 -9.68 -19.47
CA PHE A 16 -13.48 -10.38 -18.17
C PHE A 16 -13.32 -11.89 -18.33
N ALA A 17 -13.79 -12.47 -19.45
CA ALA A 17 -13.60 -13.89 -19.75
C ALA A 17 -12.12 -14.22 -20.02
N ALA A 18 -11.41 -13.35 -20.72
CA ALA A 18 -9.96 -13.48 -20.90
C ALA A 18 -9.18 -13.29 -19.60
N LEU A 19 -9.66 -12.40 -18.71
CA LEU A 19 -9.08 -12.19 -17.39
C LEU A 19 -9.32 -13.37 -16.42
N ALA A 20 -10.38 -14.13 -16.60
CA ALA A 20 -10.68 -15.32 -15.80
C ALA A 20 -9.76 -16.51 -16.08
N ASN A 21 -8.88 -16.42 -17.07
CA ASN A 21 -7.86 -17.43 -17.33
C ASN A 21 -6.93 -17.57 -16.10
N PRO A 22 -6.71 -18.80 -15.54
CA PRO A 22 -5.91 -19.01 -14.33
C PRO A 22 -4.49 -18.41 -14.38
N HIS A 23 -3.86 -18.40 -15.55
CA HIS A 23 -2.54 -17.79 -15.74
C HIS A 23 -2.60 -16.26 -15.62
N VAL A 24 -3.62 -15.63 -16.20
CA VAL A 24 -3.81 -14.18 -16.15
C VAL A 24 -4.14 -13.73 -14.70
N VAL A 25 -5.06 -14.44 -14.05
CA VAL A 25 -5.41 -14.19 -12.62
C VAL A 25 -4.19 -14.28 -11.73
N SER A 26 -3.32 -15.29 -11.93
CA SER A 26 -2.09 -15.44 -11.15
C SER A 26 -1.13 -14.26 -11.33
N VAL A 27 -0.99 -13.75 -12.55
CA VAL A 27 -0.16 -12.57 -12.84
C VAL A 27 -0.77 -11.31 -12.20
N VAL A 28 -2.10 -11.15 -12.23
CA VAL A 28 -2.80 -10.05 -11.57
C VAL A 28 -2.54 -10.08 -10.06
N TYR A 29 -2.67 -11.24 -9.42
CA TYR A 29 -2.33 -11.41 -8.00
C TYR A 29 -0.88 -11.04 -7.71
N PHE A 30 0.06 -11.48 -8.55
CA PHE A 30 1.47 -11.18 -8.39
C PHE A 30 1.76 -9.67 -8.51
N VAL A 31 1.18 -9.02 -9.51
CA VAL A 31 1.34 -7.56 -9.71
C VAL A 31 0.76 -6.79 -8.53
N MET A 32 -0.45 -7.13 -8.08
CA MET A 32 -1.08 -6.50 -6.93
C MET A 32 -0.26 -6.73 -5.65
N PHE A 33 0.22 -7.96 -5.43
CA PHE A 33 1.09 -8.30 -4.31
C PHE A 33 2.37 -7.46 -4.33
N ALA A 34 3.08 -7.45 -5.46
CA ALA A 34 4.34 -6.73 -5.61
C ALA A 34 4.14 -5.21 -5.39
N THR A 35 3.10 -4.64 -5.97
CA THR A 35 2.81 -3.20 -5.83
C THR A 35 2.50 -2.83 -4.37
N LEU A 36 1.61 -3.56 -3.70
CA LEU A 36 1.28 -3.35 -2.29
C LEU A 36 2.46 -3.58 -1.36
N PHE A 37 3.26 -4.61 -1.64
CA PHE A 37 4.48 -4.90 -0.88
C PHE A 37 5.49 -3.77 -0.99
N LEU A 38 5.76 -3.28 -2.20
CA LEU A 38 6.71 -2.19 -2.44
C LEU A 38 6.21 -0.87 -1.84
N GLU A 39 4.94 -0.54 -2.01
CA GLU A 39 4.33 0.66 -1.47
C GLU A 39 4.45 0.73 0.06
N ASN A 40 4.14 -0.36 0.75
CA ASN A 40 4.20 -0.40 2.21
C ASN A 40 5.62 -0.65 2.74
N GLY A 41 6.53 -1.21 1.91
CA GLY A 41 7.87 -1.58 2.30
C GLY A 41 8.94 -0.52 2.06
N LEU A 42 8.73 0.37 1.09
CA LEU A 42 9.73 1.36 0.70
C LEU A 42 9.16 2.77 0.81
N LEU A 43 9.80 3.63 1.61
CA LEU A 43 9.41 5.04 1.76
C LEU A 43 9.31 5.79 0.41
N PRO A 44 10.25 5.65 -0.56
CA PRO A 44 10.13 6.31 -1.84
C PRO A 44 9.01 5.74 -2.73
N ALA A 45 8.50 4.56 -2.44
CA ALA A 45 7.41 3.92 -3.17
C ALA A 45 6.02 4.25 -2.60
N SER A 46 5.91 5.10 -1.58
CA SER A 46 4.63 5.49 -0.97
C SER A 46 3.69 6.27 -1.91
N PHE A 47 4.15 6.61 -3.11
CA PHE A 47 3.33 7.19 -4.18
C PHE A 47 2.61 6.14 -5.04
N LEU A 48 2.88 4.84 -4.83
CA LEU A 48 2.15 3.80 -5.54
C LEU A 48 0.69 3.77 -5.05
N PRO A 49 -0.26 3.62 -5.98
CA PRO A 49 -1.67 3.73 -5.67
C PRO A 49 -2.27 2.40 -5.18
N GLY A 50 -1.81 1.86 -4.06
CA GLY A 50 -2.29 0.59 -3.52
C GLY A 50 -3.75 0.60 -3.09
N ASP A 51 -4.25 1.75 -2.59
CA ASP A 51 -5.66 1.89 -2.25
C ASP A 51 -6.56 1.69 -3.48
N SER A 52 -6.16 2.25 -4.64
CA SER A 52 -6.88 2.07 -5.89
C SER A 52 -6.83 0.62 -6.39
N LEU A 53 -5.72 -0.08 -6.15
CA LEU A 53 -5.61 -1.51 -6.47
C LEU A 53 -6.50 -2.37 -5.58
N LEU A 54 -6.69 -2.01 -4.31
CA LEU A 54 -7.63 -2.70 -3.43
C LEU A 54 -9.09 -2.50 -3.87
N LEU A 55 -9.44 -1.28 -4.30
CA LEU A 55 -10.75 -1.00 -4.87
C LEU A 55 -10.97 -1.80 -6.16
N LEU A 56 -9.96 -1.84 -7.04
CA LEU A 56 -10.00 -2.66 -8.25
C LEU A 56 -10.14 -4.15 -7.92
N ALA A 57 -9.42 -4.66 -6.92
CA ALA A 57 -9.58 -6.05 -6.46
C ALA A 57 -11.02 -6.34 -6.02
N GLY A 58 -11.65 -5.40 -5.30
CA GLY A 58 -13.07 -5.50 -4.93
C GLY A 58 -14.00 -5.55 -6.14
N ALA A 59 -13.73 -4.73 -7.16
CA ALA A 59 -14.48 -4.72 -8.39
C ALA A 59 -14.31 -6.04 -9.18
N LEU A 60 -13.09 -6.58 -9.26
CA LEU A 60 -12.82 -7.87 -9.92
C LEU A 60 -13.47 -9.06 -9.19
N ILE A 61 -13.59 -8.97 -7.86
CA ILE A 61 -14.34 -9.96 -7.08
C ILE A 61 -15.84 -9.87 -7.42
N ALA A 62 -16.38 -8.67 -7.59
CA ALA A 62 -17.78 -8.47 -7.97
C ALA A 62 -18.11 -9.00 -9.38
N GLN A 63 -17.10 -9.17 -10.23
CA GLN A 63 -17.19 -9.75 -11.57
C GLN A 63 -16.85 -11.25 -11.64
N ASP A 64 -16.71 -11.90 -10.47
CA ASP A 64 -16.33 -13.31 -10.34
C ASP A 64 -14.98 -13.67 -10.98
N VAL A 65 -14.12 -12.68 -11.27
CA VAL A 65 -12.75 -12.89 -11.79
C VAL A 65 -11.82 -13.36 -10.67
N MET A 66 -12.03 -12.85 -9.46
CA MET A 66 -11.19 -13.14 -8.29
C MET A 66 -12.05 -13.65 -7.12
N HIS A 67 -11.49 -14.59 -6.34
CA HIS A 67 -12.16 -15.10 -5.15
C HIS A 67 -11.85 -14.24 -3.92
N PHE A 68 -12.87 -13.91 -3.12
CA PHE A 68 -12.74 -13.00 -1.97
C PHE A 68 -11.67 -13.44 -0.96
N LEU A 69 -11.73 -14.69 -0.48
CA LEU A 69 -10.82 -15.18 0.57
C LEU A 69 -9.35 -15.20 0.14
N PRO A 70 -8.97 -15.78 -1.02
CA PRO A 70 -7.58 -15.72 -1.49
C PRO A 70 -7.08 -14.30 -1.70
N THR A 71 -7.93 -13.42 -2.25
CA THR A 71 -7.58 -12.03 -2.51
C THR A 71 -7.25 -11.30 -1.20
N ILE A 72 -8.14 -11.39 -0.19
CA ILE A 72 -7.90 -10.78 1.12
C ILE A 72 -6.62 -11.34 1.76
N GLY A 73 -6.41 -12.66 1.70
CA GLY A 73 -5.23 -13.31 2.27
C GLY A 73 -3.92 -12.83 1.64
N ILE A 74 -3.85 -12.86 0.31
CA ILE A 74 -2.65 -12.46 -0.46
C ILE A 74 -2.34 -10.97 -0.27
N LEU A 75 -3.34 -10.09 -0.36
CA LEU A 75 -3.14 -8.65 -0.25
C LEU A 75 -2.83 -8.23 1.20
N THR A 76 -3.41 -8.91 2.20
CA THR A 76 -3.04 -8.73 3.61
C THR A 76 -1.59 -9.15 3.86
N ALA A 77 -1.17 -10.28 3.29
CA ALA A 77 0.22 -10.73 3.39
C ALA A 77 1.17 -9.71 2.73
N ALA A 78 0.86 -9.23 1.53
CA ALA A 78 1.65 -8.21 0.83
C ALA A 78 1.82 -6.94 1.67
N ALA A 79 0.72 -6.38 2.16
CA ALA A 79 0.71 -5.16 2.97
C ALA A 79 1.47 -5.34 4.29
N SER A 80 1.28 -6.49 4.97
CA SER A 80 1.89 -6.76 6.27
C SER A 80 3.39 -7.05 6.15
N LEU A 81 3.81 -7.78 5.13
CA LEU A 81 5.22 -8.04 4.84
C LEU A 81 5.94 -6.76 4.41
N GLY A 82 5.30 -5.91 3.60
CA GLY A 82 5.82 -4.59 3.25
C GLY A 82 6.05 -3.72 4.50
N CYS A 83 5.04 -3.58 5.35
CA CYS A 83 5.18 -2.84 6.62
C CYS A 83 6.28 -3.44 7.53
N TRP A 84 6.44 -4.76 7.54
CA TRP A 84 7.52 -5.40 8.30
C TRP A 84 8.89 -5.04 7.74
N LEU A 85 9.04 -5.03 6.42
CA LEU A 85 10.27 -4.56 5.76
C LEU A 85 10.60 -3.12 6.16
N SER A 86 9.60 -2.23 6.13
CA SER A 86 9.72 -0.83 6.56
C SER A 86 10.12 -0.69 8.05
N TYR A 87 9.56 -1.54 8.92
CA TYR A 87 9.95 -1.64 10.34
C TYR A 87 11.41 -2.07 10.50
N ILE A 88 11.87 -3.09 9.75
CA ILE A 88 13.27 -3.56 9.79
C ILE A 88 14.21 -2.45 9.32
N GLN A 89 13.88 -1.75 8.23
CA GLN A 89 14.63 -0.59 7.76
C GLN A 89 14.72 0.49 8.84
N GLY A 90 13.59 0.80 9.50
CA GLY A 90 13.56 1.74 10.62
C GLY A 90 14.46 1.32 11.78
N ARG A 91 14.45 0.04 12.13
CA ARG A 91 15.30 -0.51 13.20
C ARG A 91 16.79 -0.47 12.84
N TRP A 92 17.13 -0.73 11.58
CA TRP A 92 18.48 -0.62 11.07
C TRP A 92 18.96 0.83 11.03
N LEU A 93 18.13 1.74 10.50
CA LEU A 93 18.37 3.18 10.46
C LEU A 93 18.55 3.76 11.88
N GLY A 94 17.70 3.36 12.83
CA GLY A 94 17.79 3.78 14.23
C GLY A 94 19.10 3.38 14.91
N ASN A 95 19.79 2.36 14.38
CA ASN A 95 21.09 1.92 14.91
C ASN A 95 22.29 2.64 14.26
N THR A 96 22.09 3.43 13.22
CA THR A 96 23.14 4.20 12.55
C THR A 96 23.61 5.38 13.42
N ARG A 97 24.90 5.73 13.32
CA ARG A 97 25.49 6.86 14.09
C ARG A 97 24.76 8.19 13.84
N THR A 98 24.33 8.42 12.61
CA THR A 98 23.64 9.64 12.20
C THR A 98 22.27 9.78 12.86
N VAL A 99 21.48 8.71 12.88
CA VAL A 99 20.14 8.73 13.49
C VAL A 99 20.24 8.73 15.02
N LYS A 100 21.20 8.00 15.61
CA LYS A 100 21.49 8.07 17.04
C LYS A 100 21.92 9.47 17.47
N GLY A 101 22.75 10.17 16.68
CA GLY A 101 23.14 11.55 16.94
C GLY A 101 21.94 12.51 16.85
N TRP A 102 21.05 12.28 15.88
CA TRP A 102 19.84 13.09 15.72
C TRP A 102 18.81 12.84 16.85
N LEU A 103 18.62 11.58 17.20
CA LEU A 103 17.79 11.15 18.33
C LEU A 103 18.31 11.69 19.68
N ALA A 104 19.63 11.73 19.86
CA ALA A 104 20.26 12.28 21.08
C ALA A 104 20.07 13.80 21.21
N GLN A 105 19.85 14.52 20.12
CA GLN A 105 19.52 15.95 20.14
C GLN A 105 18.06 16.25 20.43
N LEU A 106 17.18 15.24 20.28
CA LEU A 106 15.78 15.37 20.67
C LEU A 106 15.65 15.31 22.18
N PRO A 107 14.97 16.29 22.83
CA PRO A 107 14.72 16.23 24.26
C PRO A 107 14.09 14.89 24.67
N ALA A 108 14.57 14.28 25.74
CA ALA A 108 14.11 12.98 26.25
C ALA A 108 12.57 12.87 26.38
N LYS A 109 11.90 14.01 26.57
CA LYS A 109 10.46 14.16 26.62
C LYS A 109 9.75 13.70 25.33
N TYR A 110 10.37 13.85 24.15
CA TYR A 110 9.81 13.41 22.89
C TYR A 110 9.99 11.89 22.68
N HIS A 111 11.12 11.34 23.15
CA HIS A 111 11.33 9.90 23.19
C HIS A 111 10.33 9.21 24.10
N GLN A 112 10.17 9.73 25.33
CA GLN A 112 9.20 9.18 26.28
C GLN A 112 7.76 9.34 25.77
N ARG A 113 7.41 10.46 25.14
CA ARG A 113 6.08 10.64 24.55
C ARG A 113 5.83 9.70 23.38
N ALA A 114 6.79 9.49 22.48
CA ALA A 114 6.66 8.55 21.38
C ALA A 114 6.49 7.12 21.92
N THR A 115 7.32 6.69 22.87
CA THR A 115 7.20 5.38 23.51
C THR A 115 5.87 5.24 24.27
N CYS A 116 5.47 6.26 25.03
CA CYS A 116 4.21 6.26 25.77
C CYS A 116 2.97 6.31 24.85
N MET A 117 3.04 7.02 23.72
CA MET A 117 1.98 6.98 22.70
C MET A 117 1.89 5.60 22.03
N PHE A 118 3.03 4.96 21.75
CA PHE A 118 3.04 3.59 21.23
C PHE A 118 2.59 2.57 22.29
N ASP A 119 2.94 2.75 23.58
CA ASP A 119 2.50 1.86 24.64
C ASP A 119 1.01 2.04 25.00
N ARG A 120 0.48 3.25 24.91
CA ARG A 120 -0.90 3.54 25.32
C ARG A 120 -1.91 3.53 24.17
N HIS A 121 -1.50 3.91 22.96
CA HIS A 121 -2.37 4.04 21.78
C HIS A 121 -1.74 3.42 20.51
N GLY A 122 -0.60 2.77 20.62
CA GLY A 122 0.17 2.26 19.47
C GLY A 122 -0.63 1.34 18.57
N LEU A 123 -1.58 0.65 19.18
CA LEU A 123 -2.59 -0.18 18.53
C LEU A 123 -3.51 0.64 17.65
N LEU A 124 -4.13 1.64 18.24
CA LEU A 124 -5.07 2.53 17.57
C LEU A 124 -4.35 3.42 16.55
N ALA A 125 -3.11 3.85 16.86
CA ALA A 125 -2.31 4.64 15.93
C ALA A 125 -1.92 3.84 14.67
N LEU A 126 -1.49 2.57 14.81
CA LEU A 126 -1.21 1.70 13.66
C LEU A 126 -2.48 1.39 12.86
N LEU A 127 -3.60 1.18 13.55
CA LEU A 127 -4.88 0.88 12.93
C LEU A 127 -5.43 2.10 12.18
N ALA A 128 -5.53 3.25 12.85
CA ALA A 128 -6.02 4.50 12.26
C ALA A 128 -5.05 5.06 11.21
N GLY A 129 -3.73 4.93 11.47
CA GLY A 129 -2.69 5.40 10.57
C GLY A 129 -2.68 4.71 9.21
N ARG A 130 -3.20 3.47 9.11
CA ARG A 130 -3.33 2.78 7.81
C ARG A 130 -4.32 3.44 6.86
N PHE A 131 -5.31 4.14 7.37
CA PHE A 131 -6.27 4.89 6.56
C PHE A 131 -5.73 6.24 6.06
N LEU A 132 -4.56 6.66 6.57
CA LEU A 132 -3.86 7.86 6.14
C LEU A 132 -2.63 7.47 5.32
N ALA A 133 -2.67 7.66 4.00
CA ALA A 133 -1.66 7.18 3.06
C ALA A 133 -0.21 7.52 3.45
N PHE A 134 0.05 8.75 3.91
CA PHE A 134 1.38 9.19 4.34
C PHE A 134 1.78 8.59 5.69
N VAL A 135 0.83 8.48 6.62
CA VAL A 135 1.08 8.00 7.99
C VAL A 135 1.39 6.51 7.99
N ARG A 136 0.70 5.72 7.17
CA ARG A 136 0.88 4.26 7.10
C ARG A 136 2.28 3.82 6.68
N THR A 137 2.97 4.59 5.84
CA THR A 137 4.34 4.28 5.41
C THR A 137 5.39 4.71 6.42
N LEU A 138 5.12 5.80 7.16
CA LEU A 138 6.03 6.31 8.17
C LEU A 138 5.94 5.57 9.51
N LEU A 139 4.74 5.17 9.94
CA LEU A 139 4.53 4.55 11.25
C LEU A 139 5.36 3.28 11.47
N PRO A 140 5.45 2.32 10.52
CA PRO A 140 6.29 1.13 10.69
C PRO A 140 7.76 1.49 10.86
N THR A 141 8.28 2.43 10.06
CA THR A 141 9.66 2.91 10.16
C THR A 141 9.91 3.57 11.52
N MET A 142 9.01 4.43 11.97
CA MET A 142 9.11 5.08 13.29
C MET A 142 9.02 4.07 14.44
N ALA A 143 8.17 3.07 14.33
CA ALA A 143 8.08 1.96 15.29
C ALA A 143 9.40 1.18 15.37
N GLY A 144 10.07 0.97 14.22
CA GLY A 144 11.39 0.37 14.14
C GLY A 144 12.46 1.21 14.83
N ILE A 145 12.50 2.51 14.56
CA ILE A 145 13.44 3.49 15.17
C ILE A 145 13.22 3.57 16.70
N SER A 146 11.96 3.57 17.16
CA SER A 146 11.61 3.64 18.58
C SER A 146 11.94 2.36 19.37
N GLY A 147 12.40 1.29 18.72
CA GLY A 147 12.75 0.04 19.38
C GLY A 147 11.55 -0.79 19.85
N LEU A 148 10.35 -0.55 19.32
CA LEU A 148 9.17 -1.35 19.62
C LEU A 148 9.45 -2.83 19.41
N SER A 149 8.97 -3.71 20.30
CA SER A 149 9.21 -5.14 20.18
C SER A 149 8.55 -5.71 18.91
N ASN A 150 9.30 -6.54 18.15
CA ASN A 150 8.83 -7.11 16.89
C ASN A 150 7.52 -7.91 17.06
N ARG A 151 7.37 -8.65 18.17
CA ARG A 151 6.15 -9.44 18.43
C ARG A 151 4.90 -8.57 18.53
N ARG A 152 4.97 -7.47 19.30
CA ARG A 152 3.84 -6.51 19.41
C ARG A 152 3.56 -5.83 18.07
N PHE A 153 4.62 -5.36 17.38
CA PHE A 153 4.47 -4.75 16.07
C PHE A 153 3.78 -5.70 15.08
N GLN A 154 4.23 -6.95 14.96
CA GLN A 154 3.66 -7.90 14.02
C GLN A 154 2.19 -8.20 14.29
N PHE A 155 1.82 -8.43 15.54
CA PHE A 155 0.41 -8.69 15.88
C PHE A 155 -0.51 -7.57 15.38
N PHE A 156 -0.14 -6.31 15.66
CA PHE A 156 -0.94 -5.16 15.24
C PHE A 156 -0.86 -4.88 13.75
N ASN A 157 0.29 -5.12 13.15
CA ASN A 157 0.50 -4.99 11.73
C ASN A 157 -0.42 -5.93 10.93
N TRP A 158 -0.47 -7.21 11.31
CA TRP A 158 -1.34 -8.18 10.65
C TRP A 158 -2.82 -7.88 10.86
N LEU A 159 -3.22 -7.56 12.09
CA LEU A 159 -4.60 -7.23 12.42
C LEU A 159 -5.08 -5.97 11.68
N SER A 160 -4.29 -4.91 11.72
CA SER A 160 -4.62 -3.66 11.02
C SER A 160 -4.58 -3.83 9.50
N GLY A 161 -3.65 -4.69 8.99
CA GLY A 161 -3.56 -5.05 7.58
C GLY A 161 -4.79 -5.74 7.07
N LEU A 162 -5.21 -6.77 7.80
CA LEU A 162 -6.42 -7.53 7.48
C LEU A 162 -7.65 -6.61 7.46
N LEU A 163 -7.81 -5.79 8.50
CA LEU A 163 -8.95 -4.89 8.62
C LEU A 163 -8.97 -3.86 7.47
N TRP A 164 -7.84 -3.22 7.19
CA TRP A 164 -7.75 -2.22 6.13
C TRP A 164 -8.00 -2.82 4.74
N VAL A 165 -7.35 -3.94 4.40
CA VAL A 165 -7.55 -4.64 3.12
C VAL A 165 -9.01 -5.06 2.98
N THR A 166 -9.60 -5.68 4.02
CA THR A 166 -11.00 -6.11 3.99
C THR A 166 -11.95 -4.95 3.80
N VAL A 167 -11.78 -3.85 4.53
CA VAL A 167 -12.66 -2.66 4.43
C VAL A 167 -12.59 -2.06 3.03
N VAL A 168 -11.37 -1.80 2.52
CA VAL A 168 -11.21 -1.15 1.21
C VAL A 168 -11.66 -2.04 0.06
N THR A 169 -11.33 -3.35 0.10
CA THR A 169 -11.77 -4.31 -0.92
C THR A 169 -13.29 -4.51 -0.88
N SER A 170 -13.89 -4.62 0.31
CA SER A 170 -15.36 -4.72 0.46
C SER A 170 -16.06 -3.45 -0.02
N PHE A 171 -15.45 -2.29 0.19
CA PHE A 171 -15.97 -1.03 -0.33
C PHE A 171 -15.92 -1.01 -1.86
N GLY A 172 -14.82 -1.45 -2.48
CA GLY A 172 -14.72 -1.63 -3.94
C GLY A 172 -15.76 -2.58 -4.50
N TYR A 173 -15.97 -3.72 -3.81
CA TYR A 173 -17.04 -4.68 -4.15
C TYR A 173 -18.43 -4.03 -4.08
N ALA A 174 -18.74 -3.35 -2.97
CA ALA A 174 -20.04 -2.70 -2.78
C ALA A 174 -20.29 -1.59 -3.82
N LEU A 175 -19.28 -0.79 -4.14
CA LEU A 175 -19.36 0.22 -5.20
C LEU A 175 -19.74 -0.40 -6.55
N SER A 176 -19.13 -1.53 -6.90
CA SER A 176 -19.41 -2.22 -8.16
C SER A 176 -20.82 -2.83 -8.22
N MET A 177 -21.48 -3.04 -7.06
CA MET A 177 -22.86 -3.53 -7.00
C MET A 177 -23.91 -2.41 -7.19
N ILE A 178 -23.53 -1.13 -7.13
CA ILE A 178 -24.46 -0.01 -7.30
C ILE A 178 -24.99 0.00 -8.74
N PRO A 179 -26.31 0.10 -8.96
CA PRO A 179 -26.92 0.06 -10.31
C PRO A 179 -26.39 1.15 -11.25
N PHE A 180 -26.06 2.32 -10.70
CA PHE A 180 -25.46 3.42 -11.46
C PHE A 180 -24.06 3.05 -11.99
N VAL A 181 -23.23 2.39 -11.16
CA VAL A 181 -21.90 1.93 -11.51
C VAL A 181 -21.98 0.78 -12.53
N LYS A 182 -22.91 -0.16 -12.35
CA LYS A 182 -23.19 -1.22 -13.33
C LYS A 182 -23.60 -0.66 -14.71
N ARG A 183 -24.35 0.42 -14.74
CA ARG A 183 -24.79 1.06 -16.00
C ARG A 183 -23.63 1.75 -16.73
N HIS A 184 -22.58 2.18 -16.01
CA HIS A 184 -21.37 2.82 -16.54
C HIS A 184 -20.12 1.99 -16.28
N GLU A 185 -20.28 0.68 -16.24
CA GLU A 185 -19.24 -0.27 -15.79
C GLU A 185 -17.90 -0.09 -16.53
N GLY A 186 -17.96 0.06 -17.87
CA GLY A 186 -16.77 0.31 -18.68
C GLY A 186 -16.02 1.59 -18.29
N GLN A 187 -16.74 2.68 -18.02
CA GLN A 187 -16.11 3.96 -17.64
C GLN A 187 -15.51 3.90 -16.24
N VAL A 188 -16.21 3.28 -15.28
CA VAL A 188 -15.73 3.13 -13.90
C VAL A 188 -14.51 2.21 -13.83
N MET A 189 -14.53 1.09 -14.56
CA MET A 189 -13.37 0.19 -14.64
C MET A 189 -12.17 0.86 -15.30
N THR A 190 -12.38 1.56 -16.41
CA THR A 190 -11.32 2.35 -17.06
C THR A 190 -10.74 3.39 -16.12
N PHE A 191 -11.58 4.10 -15.36
CA PHE A 191 -11.13 5.09 -14.37
C PHE A 191 -10.34 4.43 -13.25
N LEU A 192 -10.81 3.32 -12.67
CA LEU A 192 -10.11 2.57 -11.62
C LEU A 192 -8.76 1.99 -12.09
N MET A 193 -8.62 1.70 -13.39
CA MET A 193 -7.35 1.24 -13.98
C MET A 193 -6.39 2.38 -14.29
N ILE A 194 -6.90 3.48 -14.85
CA ILE A 194 -6.08 4.63 -15.22
C ILE A 194 -5.61 5.38 -13.99
N LEU A 195 -6.44 5.51 -12.96
CA LEU A 195 -6.13 6.24 -11.74
C LEU A 195 -4.82 5.80 -11.08
N PRO A 196 -4.56 4.49 -10.85
CA PRO A 196 -3.28 4.00 -10.33
C PRO A 196 -2.08 4.40 -11.20
N ILE A 197 -2.22 4.21 -12.51
CA ILE A 197 -1.14 4.51 -13.47
C ILE A 197 -0.87 6.02 -13.52
N ALA A 198 -1.92 6.84 -13.55
CA ALA A 198 -1.82 8.30 -13.56
C ALA A 198 -1.15 8.81 -12.28
N LEU A 199 -1.53 8.28 -11.11
CA LEU A 199 -0.92 8.65 -9.83
C LEU A 199 0.55 8.23 -9.76
N LEU A 200 0.88 7.05 -10.28
CA LEU A 200 2.26 6.57 -10.35
C LEU A 200 3.11 7.47 -11.25
N VAL A 201 2.64 7.81 -12.45
CA VAL A 201 3.33 8.71 -13.36
C VAL A 201 3.48 10.11 -12.76
N ALA A 202 2.42 10.65 -12.15
CA ALA A 202 2.46 11.96 -11.47
C ALA A 202 3.46 11.96 -10.30
N GLY A 203 3.50 10.89 -9.49
CA GLY A 203 4.46 10.72 -8.40
C GLY A 203 5.91 10.65 -8.89
N LEU A 204 6.18 9.89 -9.95
CA LEU A 204 7.51 9.81 -10.57
C LEU A 204 7.94 11.16 -11.16
N LEU A 205 7.07 11.83 -11.88
CA LEU A 205 7.36 13.16 -12.44
C LEU A 205 7.58 14.18 -11.32
N GLY A 206 6.78 14.17 -10.26
CA GLY A 206 6.96 15.03 -9.10
C GLY A 206 8.31 14.84 -8.42
N THR A 207 8.72 13.59 -8.19
CA THR A 207 10.04 13.27 -7.62
C THR A 207 11.18 13.70 -8.54
N LEU A 208 11.04 13.50 -9.84
CA LEU A 208 12.04 13.89 -10.83
C LEU A 208 12.23 15.42 -10.85
N VAL A 209 11.13 16.17 -10.84
CA VAL A 209 11.15 17.65 -10.77
C VAL A 209 11.83 18.14 -9.49
N VAL A 210 11.51 17.54 -8.33
CA VAL A 210 12.13 17.92 -7.05
C VAL A 210 13.63 17.63 -7.05
N VAL A 211 14.06 16.47 -7.58
CA VAL A 211 15.48 16.09 -7.67
C VAL A 211 16.22 17.04 -8.59
N ILE A 212 15.66 17.36 -9.76
CA ILE A 212 16.26 18.30 -10.72
C ILE A 212 16.37 19.69 -10.09
N LYS A 213 15.31 20.19 -9.45
CA LYS A 213 15.31 21.52 -8.81
C LYS A 213 16.34 21.61 -7.68
N LYS A 214 16.52 20.54 -6.91
CA LYS A 214 17.55 20.46 -5.86
C LYS A 214 18.97 20.45 -6.42
N LYS A 215 19.18 19.87 -7.61
CA LYS A 215 20.47 19.86 -8.30
C LYS A 215 20.84 21.24 -8.85
N TYR A 216 19.85 22.02 -9.33
CA TYR A 216 20.07 23.37 -9.83
C TYR A 216 20.15 24.45 -8.74
N CYS A 217 19.58 24.24 -7.53
CA CYS A 217 19.71 25.16 -6.41
C CYS A 217 21.03 24.99 -5.62
N ASN A 218 21.75 23.88 -5.79
CA ASN A 218 23.01 23.58 -5.11
C ASN A 218 24.24 23.74 -6.05
N ALA A 219 24.05 24.20 -7.27
CA ALA A 219 25.11 24.63 -8.22
C ALA A 219 25.15 26.15 -8.32
#